data_f4f9cc111c6ae67631ffdfcb63d6cfb2
#
_entry.id   f4f9cc111c6ae67631ffdfcb63d6cfb2
#
_cell.length_a   1.000
_cell.length_b   1.000
_cell.length_c   1.000
_cell.angle_alpha   90.00
_cell.angle_beta   90.00
_cell.angle_gamma   90.00
#
_symmetry.space_group_name_H-M   'P 1'
#
loop_
_entity.id
_entity.type
_entity.pdbx_description
1 polymer ?
#
loop_
_entity_poly.entity_id
_entity_poly.type
_entity_poly.pdbx_seq_one_letter_code
_entity_poly.pdbx_strand_id
1 'polypeptide(L)'
;MKTQAEPTAQDFMHRDVHTVPSDMPLVDIVEFLLKHELSNVPVVQMDGDKPLLRGFVSEADCLEALASEMFYGMPIPPQTAETVMKKHPTCVSPETDIFALTSIFTSHRYRHVPVVNGQVLLGIVSRRDVLKALDEFYREWIRDRNREKFRVDLHKIVNHRFLVTQ
;
A
#
# COMPACT_ATOMS: atom_id res chain seq x y z
N MET A 1 -8.64 -29.17 -4.32
CA MET A 1 -8.71 -27.70 -4.17
C MET A 1 -7.51 -27.08 -4.86
N LYS A 2 -7.67 -26.31 -5.90
CA LYS A 2 -6.60 -25.40 -6.34
C LYS A 2 -6.60 -24.25 -5.33
N THR A 3 -5.70 -24.27 -4.38
CA THR A 3 -5.47 -23.14 -3.49
C THR A 3 -4.93 -22.04 -4.39
N GLN A 4 -5.77 -21.06 -4.69
CA GLN A 4 -5.33 -19.86 -5.39
C GLN A 4 -4.28 -19.20 -4.50
N ALA A 5 -3.12 -18.88 -5.06
CA ALA A 5 -2.10 -18.17 -4.32
C ALA A 5 -2.65 -16.81 -3.89
N GLU A 6 -2.44 -16.46 -2.63
CA GLU A 6 -2.86 -15.17 -2.10
C GLU A 6 -2.04 -14.06 -2.77
N PRO A 7 -2.68 -12.98 -3.24
CA PRO A 7 -1.94 -11.85 -3.79
C PRO A 7 -0.97 -11.25 -2.78
N THR A 8 0.18 -10.83 -3.24
CA THR A 8 1.22 -10.19 -2.43
C THR A 8 1.46 -8.75 -2.84
N ALA A 9 2.16 -7.97 -2.04
CA ALA A 9 2.42 -6.56 -2.31
C ALA A 9 3.01 -6.32 -3.70
N GLN A 10 3.93 -7.17 -4.16
CA GLN A 10 4.59 -7.04 -5.48
C GLN A 10 3.64 -7.18 -6.67
N ASP A 11 2.47 -7.82 -6.49
CA ASP A 11 1.51 -8.08 -7.56
C ASP A 11 0.71 -6.82 -7.93
N PHE A 12 0.56 -5.88 -6.97
CA PHE A 12 -0.25 -4.68 -7.16
C PHE A 12 0.37 -3.37 -6.65
N MET A 13 1.65 -3.39 -6.19
CA MET A 13 2.34 -2.15 -5.84
C MET A 13 2.61 -1.28 -7.06
N HIS A 14 2.61 0.03 -6.86
CA HIS A 14 3.10 0.99 -7.85
C HIS A 14 4.61 1.08 -7.76
N ARG A 15 5.29 0.86 -8.88
CA ARG A 15 6.77 0.88 -8.97
C ARG A 15 7.32 2.24 -9.38
N ASP A 16 6.53 3.01 -10.13
CA ASP A 16 6.85 4.39 -10.48
C ASP A 16 6.44 5.31 -9.33
N VAL A 17 7.38 5.52 -8.40
CA VAL A 17 7.13 6.24 -7.16
C VAL A 17 7.81 7.60 -7.23
N HIS A 18 7.02 8.66 -7.07
CA HIS A 18 7.57 9.98 -6.83
C HIS A 18 8.33 9.99 -5.50
N THR A 19 9.58 10.45 -5.52
CA THR A 19 10.45 10.52 -4.34
C THR A 19 11.13 11.89 -4.27
N VAL A 20 11.57 12.27 -3.07
CA VAL A 20 12.35 13.49 -2.86
C VAL A 20 13.65 13.16 -2.13
N PRO A 21 14.75 13.89 -2.39
CA PRO A 21 15.99 13.73 -1.65
C PRO A 21 15.88 14.34 -0.23
N SER A 22 16.70 13.88 0.68
CA SER A 22 16.66 14.30 2.10
C SER A 22 17.04 15.77 2.33
N ASP A 23 17.77 16.37 1.44
CA ASP A 23 18.19 17.78 1.49
C ASP A 23 17.23 18.76 0.79
N MET A 24 16.12 18.26 0.21
CA MET A 24 15.12 19.12 -0.43
C MET A 24 14.52 20.11 0.57
N PRO A 25 14.53 21.43 0.27
CA PRO A 25 13.94 22.45 1.16
C PRO A 25 12.43 22.26 1.35
N LEU A 26 11.91 22.62 2.52
CA LEU A 26 10.48 22.46 2.85
C LEU A 26 9.57 23.10 1.80
N VAL A 27 9.91 24.30 1.30
CA VAL A 27 9.10 25.01 0.29
C VAL A 27 9.00 24.20 -1.00
N ASP A 28 10.11 23.60 -1.44
CA ASP A 28 10.17 22.77 -2.66
C ASP A 28 9.37 21.47 -2.48
N ILE A 29 9.38 20.88 -1.26
CA ILE A 29 8.55 19.70 -0.94
C ILE A 29 7.07 20.06 -1.05
N VAL A 30 6.65 21.20 -0.51
CA VAL A 30 5.26 21.66 -0.59
C VAL A 30 4.84 21.86 -2.03
N GLU A 31 5.65 22.54 -2.84
CA GLU A 31 5.39 22.72 -4.26
C GLU A 31 5.30 21.37 -4.98
N PHE A 32 6.20 20.45 -4.68
CA PHE A 32 6.21 19.10 -5.27
C PHE A 32 4.93 18.32 -4.95
N LEU A 33 4.49 18.30 -3.68
CA LEU A 33 3.25 17.63 -3.27
C LEU A 33 2.03 18.23 -3.98
N LEU A 34 1.91 19.56 -4.01
CA LEU A 34 0.79 20.25 -4.66
C LEU A 34 0.78 20.02 -6.17
N LYS A 35 1.93 20.13 -6.84
CA LYS A 35 2.06 19.93 -8.28
C LYS A 35 1.67 18.52 -8.73
N HIS A 36 2.02 17.51 -7.95
CA HIS A 36 1.76 16.10 -8.28
C HIS A 36 0.50 15.55 -7.61
N GLU A 37 -0.28 16.39 -6.91
CA GLU A 37 -1.50 16.02 -6.19
C GLU A 37 -1.27 14.84 -5.20
N LEU A 38 -0.11 14.86 -4.52
CA LEU A 38 0.31 13.82 -3.58
C LEU A 38 0.01 14.22 -2.15
N SER A 39 -0.53 13.29 -1.37
CA SER A 39 -0.73 13.50 0.08
C SER A 39 0.49 13.16 0.93
N ASN A 40 1.48 12.49 0.36
CA ASN A 40 2.75 12.15 0.98
C ASN A 40 3.78 11.73 -0.07
N VAL A 41 5.05 11.72 0.31
CA VAL A 41 6.17 11.36 -0.56
C VAL A 41 7.26 10.65 0.25
N PRO A 42 7.85 9.54 -0.28
CA PRO A 42 9.03 8.93 0.30
C PRO A 42 10.24 9.85 0.16
N VAL A 43 11.03 9.92 1.23
CA VAL A 43 12.34 10.57 1.23
C VAL A 43 13.41 9.50 1.01
N VAL A 44 14.23 9.67 0.00
CA VAL A 44 15.24 8.69 -0.38
C VAL A 44 16.63 9.31 -0.43
N GLN A 45 17.62 8.45 -0.22
CA GLN A 45 19.03 8.73 -0.54
C GLN A 45 19.46 7.75 -1.62
N MET A 46 20.05 8.27 -2.69
CA MET A 46 20.54 7.41 -3.77
C MET A 46 21.87 6.75 -3.37
N ASP A 47 21.96 5.44 -3.60
CA ASP A 47 23.18 4.64 -3.53
C ASP A 47 23.39 3.98 -4.91
N GLY A 48 24.16 4.65 -5.76
CA GLY A 48 24.15 4.39 -7.20
C GLY A 48 22.75 4.58 -7.77
N ASP A 49 22.20 3.52 -8.40
CA ASP A 49 20.83 3.54 -8.95
C ASP A 49 19.75 3.07 -7.95
N LYS A 50 20.12 2.81 -6.69
CA LYS A 50 19.20 2.28 -5.68
C LYS A 50 18.66 3.40 -4.79
N PRO A 51 17.35 3.65 -4.75
CA PRO A 51 16.74 4.59 -3.82
C PRO A 51 16.63 3.95 -2.42
N LEU A 52 17.45 4.37 -1.48
CA LEU A 52 17.37 3.94 -0.09
C LEU A 52 16.35 4.79 0.64
N LEU A 53 15.31 4.17 1.18
CA LEU A 53 14.28 4.84 1.94
C LEU A 53 14.86 5.39 3.27
N ARG A 54 14.68 6.70 3.50
CA ARG A 54 15.09 7.40 4.72
C ARG A 54 13.90 7.76 5.60
N GLY A 55 12.79 8.10 5.01
CA GLY A 55 11.61 8.54 5.73
C GLY A 55 10.44 8.81 4.80
N PHE A 56 9.44 9.47 5.36
CA PHE A 56 8.22 9.87 4.66
C PHE A 56 7.81 11.27 5.09
N VAL A 57 7.46 12.12 4.13
CA VAL A 57 6.85 13.44 4.39
C VAL A 57 5.42 13.42 3.92
N SER A 58 4.51 13.89 4.75
CA SER A 58 3.10 14.06 4.41
C SER A 58 2.70 15.52 4.36
N GLU A 59 1.53 15.81 3.75
CA GLU A 59 0.89 17.14 3.82
C GLU A 59 0.78 17.64 5.26
N ALA A 60 0.46 16.74 6.21
CA ALA A 60 0.33 17.11 7.63
C ALA A 60 1.67 17.56 8.23
N ASP A 61 2.78 16.88 7.88
CA ASP A 61 4.11 17.25 8.33
C ASP A 61 4.52 18.62 7.77
N CYS A 62 4.20 18.88 6.49
CA CYS A 62 4.43 20.19 5.87
C CYS A 62 3.58 21.30 6.50
N LEU A 63 2.29 21.04 6.78
CA LEU A 63 1.41 22.00 7.44
C LEU A 63 1.93 22.38 8.84
N GLU A 64 2.37 21.39 9.62
CA GLU A 64 2.94 21.61 10.96
C GLU A 64 4.22 22.44 10.87
N ALA A 65 5.12 22.10 9.93
CA ALA A 65 6.39 22.80 9.74
C ALA A 65 6.16 24.26 9.32
N LEU A 66 5.30 24.51 8.31
CA LEU A 66 4.99 25.86 7.85
C LEU A 66 4.31 26.70 8.93
N ALA A 67 3.35 26.14 9.67
CA ALA A 67 2.69 26.84 10.77
C ALA A 67 3.69 27.22 11.87
N SER A 68 4.63 26.33 12.19
CA SER A 68 5.69 26.60 13.18
C SER A 68 6.61 27.72 12.73
N GLU A 69 7.04 27.72 11.47
CA GLU A 69 7.86 28.82 10.89
C GLU A 69 7.15 30.16 10.94
N MET A 70 5.86 30.18 10.61
CA MET A 70 5.07 31.42 10.66
C MET A 70 4.86 31.96 12.09
N PHE A 71 4.80 31.05 13.09
CA PHE A 71 4.50 31.42 14.47
C PHE A 71 5.76 31.79 15.26
N TYR A 72 6.85 31.04 15.07
CA TYR A 72 8.08 31.19 15.84
C TYR A 72 9.24 31.84 15.09
N GLY A 73 9.07 32.07 13.80
CA GLY A 73 10.10 32.53 12.90
C GLY A 73 10.81 31.39 12.19
N MET A 74 11.50 31.72 11.08
CA MET A 74 12.18 30.72 10.27
C MET A 74 13.40 30.16 11.00
N PRO A 75 13.57 28.84 11.05
CA PRO A 75 14.73 28.21 11.66
C PRO A 75 16.01 28.49 10.84
N ILE A 76 17.14 28.45 11.55
CA ILE A 76 18.47 28.56 10.93
C ILE A 76 19.28 27.34 11.38
N PRO A 77 19.61 26.40 10.49
CA PRO A 77 19.35 26.37 9.04
C PRO A 77 17.87 26.14 8.67
N PRO A 78 17.47 26.46 7.42
CA PRO A 78 16.11 26.21 6.93
C PRO A 78 15.73 24.73 6.99
N GLN A 79 14.43 24.45 7.14
CA GLN A 79 13.92 23.08 7.19
C GLN A 79 14.08 22.37 5.83
N THR A 80 14.40 21.09 5.90
CA THR A 80 14.55 20.19 4.75
C THR A 80 13.70 18.92 4.94
N ALA A 81 13.63 18.07 3.92
CA ALA A 81 12.95 16.77 4.02
C ALA A 81 13.44 15.97 5.23
N GLU A 82 14.75 15.96 5.51
CA GLU A 82 15.33 15.24 6.64
C GLU A 82 14.86 15.75 8.00
N THR A 83 14.60 17.05 8.13
CA THR A 83 14.17 17.64 9.40
C THR A 83 12.67 17.47 9.64
N VAL A 84 11.85 17.43 8.58
CA VAL A 84 10.40 17.34 8.69
C VAL A 84 9.87 15.92 8.52
N MET A 85 10.63 15.00 7.93
CA MET A 85 10.18 13.64 7.66
C MET A 85 9.97 12.82 8.93
N LYS A 86 9.02 11.92 8.88
CA LYS A 86 8.93 10.81 9.82
C LYS A 86 9.97 9.76 9.46
N LYS A 87 10.96 9.59 10.35
CA LYS A 87 12.00 8.56 10.22
C LYS A 87 11.39 7.20 10.55
N HIS A 88 11.93 6.14 9.94
CA HIS A 88 11.49 4.76 10.15
C HIS A 88 9.98 4.53 9.90
N PRO A 89 9.49 4.84 8.70
CA PRO A 89 8.10 4.56 8.36
C PRO A 89 7.82 3.05 8.41
N THR A 90 6.58 2.66 8.69
CA THR A 90 6.15 1.28 8.54
C THR A 90 6.28 0.87 7.08
N CYS A 91 7.05 -0.18 6.81
CA CYS A 91 7.30 -0.73 5.49
C CYS A 91 6.87 -2.20 5.44
N VAL A 92 6.70 -2.71 4.24
CA VAL A 92 6.40 -4.12 3.98
C VAL A 92 7.38 -4.69 2.96
N SER A 93 7.55 -6.02 2.97
CA SER A 93 8.31 -6.72 1.93
C SER A 93 7.43 -6.98 0.69
N PRO A 94 8.03 -7.22 -0.49
CA PRO A 94 7.29 -7.57 -1.70
C PRO A 94 6.39 -8.80 -1.54
N GLU A 95 6.77 -9.74 -0.68
CA GLU A 95 6.07 -11.01 -0.42
C GLU A 95 4.95 -10.89 0.63
N THR A 96 4.76 -9.71 1.22
CA THR A 96 3.69 -9.50 2.20
C THR A 96 2.33 -9.75 1.56
N ASP A 97 1.57 -10.72 2.11
CA ASP A 97 0.28 -11.13 1.58
C ASP A 97 -0.82 -10.09 1.82
N ILE A 98 -1.92 -10.25 1.08
CA ILE A 98 -3.04 -9.31 1.09
C ILE A 98 -3.73 -9.21 2.46
N PHE A 99 -3.74 -10.27 3.26
CA PHE A 99 -4.38 -10.25 4.58
C PHE A 99 -3.55 -9.50 5.61
N ALA A 100 -2.21 -9.69 5.56
CA ALA A 100 -1.28 -8.91 6.36
C ALA A 100 -1.35 -7.41 5.99
N LEU A 101 -1.40 -7.08 4.69
CA LEU A 101 -1.61 -5.71 4.22
C LEU A 101 -2.94 -5.14 4.70
N THR A 102 -4.03 -5.91 4.59
CA THR A 102 -5.35 -5.50 5.09
C THR A 102 -5.30 -5.20 6.58
N SER A 103 -4.64 -6.04 7.38
CA SER A 103 -4.46 -5.82 8.82
C SER A 103 -3.69 -4.53 9.10
N ILE A 104 -2.61 -4.25 8.38
CA ILE A 104 -1.82 -3.01 8.52
C ILE A 104 -2.69 -1.78 8.24
N PHE A 105 -3.43 -1.77 7.13
CA PHE A 105 -4.25 -0.62 6.74
C PHE A 105 -5.50 -0.42 7.60
N THR A 106 -6.03 -1.47 8.23
CA THR A 106 -7.17 -1.37 9.14
C THR A 106 -6.77 -0.98 10.56
N SER A 107 -5.62 -1.48 11.04
CA SER A 107 -5.10 -1.17 12.38
C SER A 107 -4.46 0.21 12.49
N HIS A 108 -3.89 0.68 11.39
CA HIS A 108 -3.23 1.98 11.30
C HIS A 108 -3.91 2.84 10.24
N ARG A 109 -4.06 4.13 10.48
CA ARG A 109 -4.71 5.06 9.54
C ARG A 109 -3.78 5.48 8.40
N TYR A 110 -2.96 4.55 7.91
CA TYR A 110 -2.08 4.83 6.77
C TYR A 110 -2.87 5.01 5.48
N ARG A 111 -2.38 5.88 4.60
CA ARG A 111 -2.87 6.02 3.23
C ARG A 111 -2.02 5.23 2.26
N HIS A 112 -0.71 5.19 2.54
CA HIS A 112 0.30 4.52 1.73
C HIS A 112 1.31 3.81 2.65
N VAL A 113 1.87 2.70 2.15
CA VAL A 113 2.92 1.94 2.82
C VAL A 113 4.01 1.63 1.79
N PRO A 114 5.28 1.98 2.06
CA PRO A 114 6.40 1.62 1.18
C PRO A 114 6.63 0.12 1.14
N VAL A 115 6.96 -0.38 -0.03
CA VAL A 115 7.44 -1.75 -0.26
C VAL A 115 8.95 -1.69 -0.44
N VAL A 116 9.68 -2.41 0.41
CA VAL A 116 11.14 -2.34 0.44
C VAL A 116 11.78 -3.73 0.41
N ASN A 117 12.98 -3.80 -0.15
CA ASN A 117 13.89 -4.93 0.04
C ASN A 117 15.11 -4.43 0.82
N GLY A 118 15.20 -4.81 2.10
CA GLY A 118 16.11 -4.17 3.02
C GLY A 118 15.78 -2.70 3.19
N GLN A 119 16.65 -1.80 2.74
CA GLN A 119 16.42 -0.35 2.72
C GLN A 119 16.03 0.18 1.34
N VAL A 120 16.10 -0.64 0.29
CA VAL A 120 15.82 -0.23 -1.09
C VAL A 120 14.31 -0.12 -1.30
N LEU A 121 13.84 1.06 -1.67
CA LEU A 121 12.45 1.29 -2.05
C LEU A 121 12.16 0.62 -3.40
N LEU A 122 11.21 -0.31 -3.44
CA LEU A 122 10.79 -1.02 -4.64
C LEU A 122 9.48 -0.48 -5.21
N GLY A 123 8.64 0.06 -4.35
CA GLY A 123 7.32 0.53 -4.73
C GLY A 123 6.54 1.09 -3.54
N ILE A 124 5.29 1.39 -3.79
CA ILE A 124 4.34 1.86 -2.77
C ILE A 124 3.00 1.17 -2.96
N VAL A 125 2.34 0.83 -1.86
CA VAL A 125 0.98 0.29 -1.85
C VAL A 125 0.06 1.29 -1.17
N SER A 126 -1.05 1.63 -1.81
CA SER A 126 -2.10 2.43 -1.19
C SER A 126 -3.21 1.56 -0.59
N ARG A 127 -3.95 2.10 0.36
CA ARG A 127 -5.16 1.46 0.90
C ARG A 127 -6.17 1.11 -0.22
N ARG A 128 -6.23 1.94 -1.27
CA ARG A 128 -7.12 1.70 -2.41
C ARG A 128 -6.67 0.50 -3.25
N ASP A 129 -5.36 0.29 -3.39
CA ASP A 129 -4.84 -0.86 -4.14
C ASP A 129 -5.12 -2.17 -3.40
N VAL A 130 -4.93 -2.19 -2.07
CA VAL A 130 -5.32 -3.33 -1.23
C VAL A 130 -6.81 -3.62 -1.35
N LEU A 131 -7.67 -2.59 -1.33
CA LEU A 131 -9.12 -2.77 -1.46
C LEU A 131 -9.49 -3.39 -2.81
N LYS A 132 -8.87 -2.93 -3.91
CA LYS A 132 -9.09 -3.50 -5.25
C LYS A 132 -8.65 -4.96 -5.32
N ALA A 133 -7.42 -5.24 -4.90
CA ALA A 133 -6.88 -6.60 -4.93
C ALA A 133 -7.71 -7.56 -4.05
N LEU A 134 -8.17 -7.09 -2.89
CA LEU A 134 -9.03 -7.88 -2.00
C LEU A 134 -10.42 -8.13 -2.60
N ASP A 135 -11.02 -7.14 -3.28
CA ASP A 135 -12.32 -7.32 -3.97
C ASP A 135 -12.21 -8.35 -5.10
N GLU A 136 -11.15 -8.28 -5.91
CA GLU A 136 -10.89 -9.25 -6.98
C GLU A 136 -10.74 -10.66 -6.41
N PHE A 137 -9.90 -10.83 -5.39
CA PHE A 137 -9.68 -12.11 -4.70
C PHE A 137 -10.98 -12.66 -4.07
N TYR A 138 -11.78 -11.80 -3.44
CA TYR A 138 -13.06 -12.17 -2.83
C TYR A 138 -14.09 -12.63 -3.86
N ARG A 139 -14.19 -11.96 -5.01
CA ARG A 139 -15.09 -12.35 -6.10
C ARG A 139 -14.76 -13.72 -6.67
N GLU A 140 -13.47 -14.03 -6.81
CA GLU A 140 -13.04 -15.35 -7.27
C GLU A 140 -13.33 -16.42 -6.23
N TRP A 141 -13.06 -16.16 -4.95
CA TRP A 141 -13.37 -17.06 -3.85
C TRP A 141 -14.88 -17.40 -3.77
N ILE A 142 -15.78 -16.40 -3.97
CA ILE A 142 -17.23 -16.66 -4.04
C ILE A 142 -17.58 -17.53 -5.24
N ARG A 143 -17.00 -17.28 -6.40
CA ARG A 143 -17.26 -18.07 -7.62
C ARG A 143 -16.89 -19.55 -7.41
N ASP A 144 -15.76 -19.80 -6.80
CA ASP A 144 -15.31 -21.17 -6.54
C ASP A 144 -16.19 -21.88 -5.51
N ARG A 145 -16.56 -21.20 -4.42
CA ARG A 145 -17.54 -21.76 -3.44
C ARG A 145 -18.89 -22.08 -4.06
N ASN A 146 -19.38 -21.25 -4.98
CA ASN A 146 -20.64 -21.50 -5.67
C ASN A 146 -20.53 -22.67 -6.64
N ARG A 147 -19.39 -22.82 -7.34
CA ARG A 147 -19.14 -24.00 -8.19
C ARG A 147 -19.11 -25.31 -7.40
N GLU A 148 -18.55 -25.30 -6.21
CA GLU A 148 -18.52 -26.47 -5.32
C GLU A 148 -19.94 -26.81 -4.79
N LYS A 149 -20.74 -25.80 -4.41
CA LYS A 149 -22.11 -25.99 -3.96
C LYS A 149 -23.07 -26.46 -5.08
N PHE A 150 -22.81 -26.12 -6.32
CA PHE A 150 -23.62 -26.55 -7.48
C PHE A 150 -23.10 -27.79 -8.19
N ARG A 151 -22.16 -28.53 -7.64
CA ARG A 151 -21.95 -29.93 -8.01
C ARG A 151 -23.12 -30.75 -7.47
N VAL A 152 -24.26 -30.60 -8.13
CA VAL A 152 -25.41 -31.47 -7.93
C VAL A 152 -24.95 -32.87 -8.29
N ASP A 153 -24.93 -33.76 -7.31
CA ASP A 153 -24.67 -35.17 -7.55
C ASP A 153 -25.84 -35.74 -8.32
N LEU A 154 -25.73 -35.68 -9.67
CA LEU A 154 -26.76 -36.17 -10.60
C LEU A 154 -27.06 -37.65 -10.36
N HIS A 155 -26.14 -38.43 -9.80
CA HIS A 155 -26.37 -39.81 -9.40
C HIS A 155 -27.43 -39.94 -8.27
N LYS A 156 -27.47 -38.99 -7.36
CA LYS A 156 -28.50 -38.98 -6.30
C LYS A 156 -29.90 -38.60 -6.84
N ILE A 157 -29.98 -37.77 -7.89
CA ILE A 157 -31.23 -37.36 -8.52
C ILE A 157 -31.81 -38.48 -9.37
N VAL A 158 -30.98 -39.22 -10.06
CA VAL A 158 -31.44 -40.36 -10.91
C VAL A 158 -31.96 -41.51 -10.05
N ASN A 159 -31.34 -41.81 -8.91
CA ASN A 159 -31.78 -42.90 -8.03
C ASN A 159 -33.13 -42.64 -7.30
N HIS A 160 -33.51 -41.39 -7.09
CA HIS A 160 -34.81 -41.06 -6.46
C HIS A 160 -36.02 -41.16 -7.40
N ARG A 161 -35.83 -41.09 -8.70
CA ARG A 161 -36.93 -41.19 -9.67
C ARG A 161 -37.39 -42.62 -9.94
N PHE A 162 -36.60 -43.63 -9.65
CA PHE A 162 -36.95 -45.04 -9.89
C PHE A 162 -37.60 -45.75 -8.69
N LEU A 163 -37.76 -45.08 -7.53
CA LEU A 163 -38.36 -45.64 -6.35
C LEU A 163 -39.82 -45.28 -6.13
N VAL A 164 -40.53 -44.67 -7.10
CA VAL A 164 -41.88 -44.21 -6.98
C VAL A 164 -42.89 -44.95 -7.91
N THR A 165 -42.47 -46.09 -8.48
CA THR A 165 -43.39 -46.95 -9.26
C THR A 165 -43.28 -48.40 -8.82
N GLN A 166 -43.89 -48.73 -7.67
CA GLN A 166 -44.59 -50.00 -7.38
C GLN A 166 -45.72 -49.72 -6.40
#